data_1394239c66fd9296658ab01f3bb080a1
#
_entry.id   1394239c66fd9296658ab01f3bb080a1
#
_cell.length_a   1.000
_cell.length_b   1.000
_cell.length_c   1.000
_cell.angle_alpha   90.00
_cell.angle_beta   90.00
_cell.angle_gamma   90.00
#
_symmetry.space_group_name_H-M   'P 1'
#
loop_
_entity.id
_entity.type
_entity.pdbx_description
1 polymer ?
#
loop_
_entity_poly.entity_id
_entity_poly.type
_entity_poly.pdbx_seq_one_letter_code
_entity_poly.pdbx_strand_id
1 'polypeptide(L)'
;MKILGIGNAIVDVICKVNESFISQNNLTKGTMKLFFDKKEFQKLMNNLKIEKTVSGGSVANSIVGMSQLGDKVGFIGKISDDDFGNKYENGLKKENVEYFYTKKKEELPTGTCLILVTPDSERTMCTFLGIAGKINENDIDSSAIKKSQLIFLEGYLWDEGEPKKAFDKAISYADKVAMSLSDQFCVERHKPHFLNLIKNKLDIIFANEQEMTSLIEAKRFDEVVNFSKELDKLVVITRGEKGAIVIDGKKIFESEIQKNLNIKDLTGAGDLFAAGFLHGYINNLSMEICLTKGTEMASKVIQQIGARL
;
A
#
# COMPACT_ATOMS: atom_id res chain seq x y z
N MET A 1 8.10 -17.54 -8.29
CA MET A 1 7.29 -16.33 -8.02
C MET A 1 8.05 -15.12 -8.50
N LYS A 2 7.40 -14.12 -9.12
CA LYS A 2 8.10 -12.94 -9.60
C LYS A 2 8.26 -11.87 -8.52
N ILE A 3 7.19 -11.64 -7.75
CA ILE A 3 7.19 -10.61 -6.72
C ILE A 3 6.49 -11.11 -5.44
N LEU A 4 6.99 -10.69 -4.29
CA LEU A 4 6.42 -10.96 -2.98
C LEU A 4 6.16 -9.64 -2.26
N GLY A 5 4.91 -9.34 -1.97
CA GLY A 5 4.52 -8.19 -1.16
C GLY A 5 4.63 -8.48 0.34
N ILE A 6 5.03 -7.49 1.12
CA ILE A 6 5.01 -7.52 2.58
C ILE A 6 4.32 -6.26 3.08
N GLY A 7 3.17 -6.41 3.73
CA GLY A 7 2.33 -5.27 4.10
C GLY A 7 1.29 -5.59 5.16
N ASN A 8 0.51 -4.59 5.51
CA ASN A 8 -0.61 -4.73 6.43
C ASN A 8 -1.73 -5.58 5.80
N ALA A 9 -2.08 -6.67 6.47
CA ALA A 9 -3.22 -7.49 6.11
C ALA A 9 -4.50 -6.88 6.73
N ILE A 10 -5.16 -5.99 6.01
CA ILE A 10 -6.32 -5.22 6.47
C ILE A 10 -7.58 -5.68 5.74
N VAL A 11 -8.66 -5.93 6.48
CA VAL A 11 -9.98 -6.13 5.87
C VAL A 11 -10.70 -4.78 5.80
N ASP A 12 -11.02 -4.36 4.59
CA ASP A 12 -11.86 -3.19 4.35
C ASP A 12 -13.32 -3.57 4.54
N VAL A 13 -14.00 -2.87 5.45
CA VAL A 13 -15.40 -3.08 5.81
C VAL A 13 -16.18 -1.84 5.39
N ILE A 14 -16.94 -1.97 4.30
CA ILE A 14 -17.69 -0.87 3.71
C ILE A 14 -19.07 -0.79 4.38
N CYS A 15 -19.39 0.40 4.90
CA CYS A 15 -20.63 0.70 5.59
C CYS A 15 -21.22 2.02 5.08
N LYS A 16 -22.53 2.04 4.80
CA LYS A 16 -23.23 3.28 4.53
C LYS A 16 -23.68 3.93 5.83
N VAL A 17 -23.40 5.21 5.97
CA VAL A 17 -23.75 5.99 7.15
C VAL A 17 -24.34 7.34 6.75
N ASN A 18 -25.08 7.97 7.65
CA ASN A 18 -25.52 9.35 7.49
C ASN A 18 -24.49 10.35 8.08
N GLU A 19 -24.64 11.63 7.77
CA GLU A 19 -23.74 12.69 8.26
C GLU A 19 -23.70 12.77 9.79
N SER A 20 -24.83 12.50 10.44
CA SER A 20 -24.91 12.55 11.90
C SER A 20 -24.09 11.44 12.57
N PHE A 21 -23.90 10.29 11.91
CA PHE A 21 -23.02 9.23 12.43
C PHE A 21 -21.57 9.70 12.52
N ILE A 22 -21.08 10.41 11.50
CA ILE A 22 -19.73 10.96 11.47
C ILE A 22 -19.52 11.93 12.63
N SER A 23 -20.41 12.91 12.78
CA SER A 23 -20.31 13.93 13.84
C SER A 23 -20.50 13.37 15.24
N GLN A 24 -21.44 12.45 15.47
CA GLN A 24 -21.70 11.82 16.78
C GLN A 24 -20.51 10.95 17.27
N ASN A 25 -19.70 10.44 16.34
CA ASN A 25 -18.50 9.64 16.69
C ASN A 25 -17.19 10.47 16.66
N ASN A 26 -17.28 11.80 16.62
CA ASN A 26 -16.14 12.72 16.59
C ASN A 26 -15.13 12.34 15.47
N LEU A 27 -15.66 12.04 14.29
CA LEU A 27 -14.87 11.77 13.10
C LEU A 27 -14.81 13.01 12.21
N THR A 28 -13.71 13.19 11.52
CA THR A 28 -13.58 14.22 10.49
C THR A 28 -13.90 13.60 9.14
N LYS A 29 -14.96 14.04 8.50
CA LYS A 29 -15.41 13.55 7.19
C LYS A 29 -14.29 13.66 6.16
N GLY A 30 -14.17 12.66 5.30
CA GLY A 30 -13.20 12.65 4.22
C GLY A 30 -11.75 12.36 4.65
N THR A 31 -11.53 11.98 5.92
CA THR A 31 -10.18 11.72 6.44
C THR A 31 -10.00 10.28 6.92
N MET A 32 -8.76 9.92 7.23
CA MET A 32 -8.43 8.66 7.88
C MET A 32 -8.10 8.91 9.36
N LYS A 33 -8.73 8.14 10.25
CA LYS A 33 -8.41 8.09 11.68
C LYS A 33 -7.86 6.71 12.05
N LEU A 34 -6.70 6.68 12.68
CA LEU A 34 -6.13 5.47 13.26
C LEU A 34 -6.65 5.27 14.68
N PHE A 35 -7.13 4.07 14.99
CA PHE A 35 -7.59 3.67 16.32
C PHE A 35 -6.52 2.79 16.96
N PHE A 36 -6.20 3.09 18.22
CA PHE A 36 -5.24 2.31 19.03
C PHE A 36 -5.94 1.46 20.08
N ASP A 37 -7.15 1.84 20.49
CA ASP A 37 -7.94 1.10 21.48
C ASP A 37 -8.95 0.17 20.79
N LYS A 38 -8.79 -1.14 21.04
CA LYS A 38 -9.67 -2.19 20.51
C LYS A 38 -11.13 -1.98 20.91
N LYS A 39 -11.40 -1.53 22.16
CA LYS A 39 -12.77 -1.37 22.66
C LYS A 39 -13.47 -0.18 22.00
N GLU A 40 -12.74 0.93 21.80
CA GLU A 40 -13.25 2.10 21.08
C GLU A 40 -13.62 1.72 19.65
N PHE A 41 -12.74 1.02 18.94
CA PHE A 41 -12.98 0.56 17.58
C PHE A 41 -14.16 -0.43 17.50
N GLN A 42 -14.24 -1.41 18.39
CA GLN A 42 -15.36 -2.36 18.43
C GLN A 42 -16.69 -1.67 18.70
N LYS A 43 -16.72 -0.68 19.61
CA LYS A 43 -17.94 0.11 19.88
C LYS A 43 -18.42 0.84 18.62
N LEU A 44 -17.49 1.41 17.82
CA LEU A 44 -17.83 2.04 16.56
C LEU A 44 -18.40 1.00 15.58
N MET A 45 -17.74 -0.13 15.41
CA MET A 45 -18.12 -1.19 14.46
C MET A 45 -19.46 -1.83 14.80
N ASN A 46 -19.78 -2.04 16.08
CA ASN A 46 -21.04 -2.67 16.51
C ASN A 46 -22.30 -1.86 16.14
N ASN A 47 -22.16 -0.57 15.86
CA ASN A 47 -23.24 0.31 15.45
C ASN A 47 -23.40 0.41 13.93
N LEU A 48 -22.68 -0.42 13.16
CA LEU A 48 -22.64 -0.35 11.71
C LEU A 48 -23.28 -1.58 11.06
N LYS A 49 -24.00 -1.32 9.97
CA LYS A 49 -24.42 -2.39 9.06
C LYS A 49 -23.36 -2.56 7.98
N ILE A 50 -22.76 -3.75 7.95
CA ILE A 50 -21.73 -4.09 6.96
C ILE A 50 -22.43 -4.36 5.62
N GLU A 51 -22.06 -3.61 4.59
CA GLU A 51 -22.54 -3.82 3.22
C GLU A 51 -21.64 -4.80 2.45
N LYS A 52 -20.31 -4.64 2.60
CA LYS A 52 -19.31 -5.45 1.89
C LYS A 52 -18.02 -5.54 2.70
N THR A 53 -17.30 -6.65 2.55
CA THR A 53 -15.93 -6.81 3.04
C THR A 53 -15.00 -7.17 1.89
N VAL A 54 -13.80 -6.55 1.88
CA VAL A 54 -12.76 -6.79 0.86
C VAL A 54 -11.42 -6.98 1.58
N SER A 55 -10.58 -7.88 1.06
CA SER A 55 -9.19 -7.96 1.53
C SER A 55 -8.44 -6.74 1.00
N GLY A 56 -8.05 -5.83 1.90
CA GLY A 56 -7.38 -4.57 1.58
C GLY A 56 -5.90 -4.59 1.95
N GLY A 57 -5.35 -3.41 2.22
CA GLY A 57 -3.93 -3.17 2.45
C GLY A 57 -3.23 -2.65 1.19
N SER A 58 -2.40 -1.61 1.33
CA SER A 58 -1.81 -0.90 0.18
C SER A 58 -0.99 -1.83 -0.71
N VAL A 59 0.05 -2.46 -0.16
CA VAL A 59 0.86 -3.41 -0.95
C VAL A 59 0.04 -4.63 -1.39
N ALA A 60 -0.92 -5.11 -0.58
CA ALA A 60 -1.80 -6.21 -1.00
C ALA A 60 -2.64 -5.83 -2.23
N ASN A 61 -3.12 -4.58 -2.33
CA ASN A 61 -3.82 -4.11 -3.53
C ASN A 61 -2.91 -4.12 -4.76
N SER A 62 -1.65 -3.67 -4.62
CA SER A 62 -0.66 -3.74 -5.71
C SER A 62 -0.40 -5.19 -6.15
N ILE A 63 -0.24 -6.10 -5.20
CA ILE A 63 0.00 -7.52 -5.48
C ILE A 63 -1.20 -8.16 -6.20
N VAL A 64 -2.43 -7.84 -5.78
CA VAL A 64 -3.64 -8.29 -6.48
C VAL A 64 -3.71 -7.71 -7.89
N GLY A 65 -3.41 -6.41 -8.06
CA GLY A 65 -3.36 -5.79 -9.38
C GLY A 65 -2.36 -6.49 -10.32
N MET A 66 -1.19 -6.89 -9.83
CA MET A 66 -0.21 -7.65 -10.60
C MET A 66 -0.71 -9.07 -10.93
N SER A 67 -1.41 -9.74 -10.00
CA SER A 67 -2.04 -11.03 -10.27
C SER A 67 -3.08 -10.93 -11.40
N GLN A 68 -3.88 -9.87 -11.41
CA GLN A 68 -4.86 -9.58 -12.46
C GLN A 68 -4.21 -9.31 -13.82
N LEU A 69 -2.95 -8.85 -13.85
CA LEU A 69 -2.13 -8.73 -15.05
C LEU A 69 -1.44 -10.06 -15.46
N GLY A 70 -1.67 -11.14 -14.72
CA GLY A 70 -1.18 -12.50 -15.04
C GLY A 70 0.17 -12.84 -14.40
N ASP A 71 0.70 -12.06 -13.47
CA ASP A 71 1.94 -12.36 -12.78
C ASP A 71 1.74 -13.38 -11.66
N LYS A 72 2.77 -14.21 -11.44
CA LYS A 72 2.83 -15.10 -10.27
C LYS A 72 3.37 -14.32 -9.08
N VAL A 73 2.52 -14.05 -8.13
CA VAL A 73 2.78 -13.17 -6.99
C VAL A 73 2.44 -13.83 -5.65
N GLY A 74 3.00 -13.28 -4.58
CA GLY A 74 2.69 -13.72 -3.23
C GLY A 74 2.62 -12.55 -2.25
N PHE A 75 2.10 -12.83 -1.07
CA PHE A 75 1.93 -11.82 -0.02
C PHE A 75 2.25 -12.39 1.36
N ILE A 76 2.96 -11.63 2.18
CA ILE A 76 3.16 -11.83 3.61
C ILE A 76 2.46 -10.69 4.35
N GLY A 77 1.55 -11.03 5.24
CA GLY A 77 0.90 -10.09 6.15
C GLY A 77 0.24 -10.85 7.27
N LYS A 78 0.26 -10.29 8.47
CA LYS A 78 -0.19 -10.98 9.67
C LYS A 78 -1.69 -10.83 9.88
N ILE A 79 -2.38 -11.95 10.09
CA ILE A 79 -3.81 -12.03 10.43
C ILE A 79 -4.03 -12.93 11.64
N SER A 80 -5.14 -12.77 12.34
CA SER A 80 -5.58 -13.68 13.38
C SER A 80 -6.44 -14.82 12.80
N ASP A 81 -6.55 -15.93 13.52
CA ASP A 81 -7.53 -16.98 13.21
C ASP A 81 -8.92 -16.54 13.72
N ASP A 82 -9.51 -15.61 12.99
CA ASP A 82 -10.85 -15.07 13.19
C ASP A 82 -11.61 -14.93 11.86
N ASP A 83 -12.87 -14.49 11.91
CA ASP A 83 -13.73 -14.39 10.71
C ASP A 83 -13.14 -13.46 9.65
N PHE A 84 -12.52 -12.33 10.06
CA PHE A 84 -11.89 -11.41 9.13
C PHE A 84 -10.59 -11.97 8.57
N GLY A 85 -9.79 -12.68 9.35
CA GLY A 85 -8.60 -13.38 8.87
C GLY A 85 -8.94 -14.46 7.83
N ASN A 86 -10.04 -15.21 8.06
CA ASN A 86 -10.55 -16.19 7.09
C ASN A 86 -11.01 -15.51 5.79
N LYS A 87 -11.71 -14.37 5.89
CA LYS A 87 -12.14 -13.60 4.71
C LYS A 87 -10.94 -13.03 3.97
N TYR A 88 -9.93 -12.53 4.69
CA TYR A 88 -8.70 -11.98 4.10
C TYR A 88 -7.96 -13.03 3.28
N GLU A 89 -7.62 -14.15 3.88
CA GLU A 89 -6.90 -15.24 3.21
C GLU A 89 -7.67 -15.77 2.00
N ASN A 90 -8.98 -16.02 2.15
CA ASN A 90 -9.83 -16.48 1.05
C ASN A 90 -9.94 -15.44 -0.07
N GLY A 91 -9.95 -14.15 0.27
CA GLY A 91 -9.96 -13.05 -0.69
C GLY A 91 -8.70 -13.04 -1.56
N LEU A 92 -7.52 -13.17 -0.97
CA LEU A 92 -6.26 -13.26 -1.71
C LEU A 92 -6.18 -14.51 -2.58
N LYS A 93 -6.61 -15.67 -2.06
CA LYS A 93 -6.65 -16.93 -2.83
C LYS A 93 -7.54 -16.84 -4.08
N LYS A 94 -8.70 -16.16 -3.98
CA LYS A 94 -9.59 -15.92 -5.14
C LYS A 94 -8.93 -15.07 -6.22
N GLU A 95 -8.03 -14.17 -5.83
CA GLU A 95 -7.25 -13.33 -6.74
C GLU A 95 -5.94 -14.02 -7.19
N ASN A 96 -5.78 -15.32 -6.97
CA ASN A 96 -4.60 -16.13 -7.33
C ASN A 96 -3.29 -15.58 -6.70
N VAL A 97 -3.35 -14.98 -5.53
CA VAL A 97 -2.19 -14.56 -4.75
C VAL A 97 -1.81 -15.67 -3.77
N GLU A 98 -0.54 -16.12 -3.81
CA GLU A 98 -0.02 -17.04 -2.81
C GLU A 98 0.17 -16.34 -1.47
N TYR A 99 -0.37 -16.92 -0.40
CA TYR A 99 -0.33 -16.31 0.93
C TYR A 99 0.64 -17.05 1.85
N PHE A 100 1.68 -16.36 2.31
CA PHE A 100 2.80 -16.93 3.06
C PHE A 100 2.76 -16.58 4.55
N TYR A 101 1.61 -16.72 5.18
CA TYR A 101 1.46 -16.60 6.62
C TYR A 101 0.51 -17.68 7.15
N THR A 102 0.95 -18.40 8.16
CA THR A 102 0.09 -19.38 8.83
C THR A 102 -0.63 -18.72 9.99
N LYS A 103 -1.91 -18.45 9.81
CA LYS A 103 -2.73 -17.83 10.84
C LYS A 103 -2.83 -18.69 12.09
N LYS A 104 -2.88 -18.04 13.24
CA LYS A 104 -3.07 -18.63 14.56
C LYS A 104 -3.96 -17.72 15.39
N LYS A 105 -4.48 -18.22 16.50
CA LYS A 105 -5.23 -17.39 17.43
C LYS A 105 -4.30 -16.40 18.09
N GLU A 106 -4.55 -15.12 17.87
CA GLU A 106 -3.75 -14.01 18.39
C GLU A 106 -4.55 -13.24 19.46
N GLU A 107 -3.87 -12.41 20.27
CA GLU A 107 -4.52 -11.54 21.27
C GLU A 107 -5.33 -10.41 20.61
N LEU A 108 -4.80 -9.89 19.49
CA LEU A 108 -5.46 -8.86 18.71
C LEU A 108 -6.19 -9.49 17.51
N PRO A 109 -7.34 -8.93 17.12
CA PRO A 109 -8.04 -9.37 15.92
C PRO A 109 -7.28 -8.99 14.66
N THR A 110 -7.69 -9.57 13.54
CA THR A 110 -7.26 -9.17 12.19
C THR A 110 -7.48 -7.68 11.98
N GLY A 111 -6.52 -7.02 11.34
CA GLY A 111 -6.58 -5.61 11.01
C GLY A 111 -7.82 -5.26 10.19
N THR A 112 -8.47 -4.16 10.51
CA THR A 112 -9.74 -3.75 9.89
C THR A 112 -9.75 -2.26 9.62
N CYS A 113 -10.22 -1.88 8.43
CA CYS A 113 -10.53 -0.50 8.07
C CYS A 113 -12.03 -0.36 7.83
N LEU A 114 -12.73 0.39 8.67
CA LEU A 114 -14.12 0.77 8.41
C LEU A 114 -14.13 1.91 7.39
N ILE A 115 -14.74 1.68 6.24
CA ILE A 115 -14.95 2.67 5.19
C ILE A 115 -16.38 3.16 5.29
N LEU A 116 -16.57 4.31 5.92
CA LEU A 116 -17.85 4.94 6.16
C LEU A 116 -18.21 5.84 4.98
N VAL A 117 -19.23 5.44 4.23
CA VAL A 117 -19.67 6.14 3.02
C VAL A 117 -20.92 6.95 3.32
N THR A 118 -20.85 8.28 3.20
CA THR A 118 -21.97 9.21 3.36
C THR A 118 -22.77 9.36 2.07
N PRO A 119 -24.01 9.93 2.09
CA PRO A 119 -24.89 10.00 0.92
C PRO A 119 -24.33 10.76 -0.28
N ASP A 120 -23.39 11.67 -0.06
CA ASP A 120 -22.63 12.40 -1.09
C ASP A 120 -21.45 11.60 -1.66
N SER A 121 -21.34 10.32 -1.28
CA SER A 121 -20.27 9.40 -1.66
C SER A 121 -18.89 9.72 -1.06
N GLU A 122 -18.81 10.65 -0.10
CA GLU A 122 -17.57 10.92 0.64
C GLU A 122 -17.25 9.75 1.57
N ARG A 123 -15.94 9.48 1.76
CA ARG A 123 -15.46 8.36 2.56
C ARG A 123 -14.66 8.83 3.75
N THR A 124 -15.02 8.31 4.90
CA THR A 124 -14.24 8.47 6.14
C THR A 124 -13.71 7.11 6.55
N MET A 125 -12.41 7.00 6.70
CA MET A 125 -11.74 5.74 7.03
C MET A 125 -11.38 5.69 8.51
N CYS A 126 -11.72 4.58 9.16
CA CYS A 126 -11.39 4.31 10.55
C CYS A 126 -10.61 3.01 10.61
N THR A 127 -9.30 3.08 10.84
CA THR A 127 -8.40 1.93 10.78
C THR A 127 -7.96 1.50 12.16
N PHE A 128 -8.10 0.20 12.43
CA PHE A 128 -7.50 -0.49 13.56
C PHE A 128 -6.55 -1.56 13.00
N LEU A 129 -5.25 -1.37 13.18
CA LEU A 129 -4.24 -2.28 12.61
C LEU A 129 -4.30 -3.69 13.22
N GLY A 130 -4.80 -3.81 14.46
CA GLY A 130 -4.91 -5.11 15.12
C GLY A 130 -3.58 -5.86 15.08
N ILE A 131 -3.64 -7.14 14.70
CA ILE A 131 -2.45 -7.98 14.65
C ILE A 131 -1.57 -7.68 13.42
N ALA A 132 -2.10 -7.04 12.37
CA ALA A 132 -1.33 -6.72 11.18
C ALA A 132 -0.13 -5.82 11.49
N GLY A 133 -0.30 -4.82 12.38
CA GLY A 133 0.79 -3.96 12.85
C GLY A 133 1.80 -4.64 13.79
N LYS A 134 1.61 -5.93 14.12
CA LYS A 134 2.48 -6.71 15.00
C LYS A 134 3.27 -7.79 14.25
N ILE A 135 3.47 -7.62 12.95
CA ILE A 135 4.35 -8.50 12.18
C ILE A 135 5.77 -8.43 12.75
N ASN A 136 6.43 -9.58 12.86
CA ASN A 136 7.78 -9.67 13.41
C ASN A 136 8.66 -10.60 12.56
N GLU A 137 9.92 -10.72 12.91
CA GLU A 137 10.90 -11.52 12.15
C GLU A 137 10.52 -12.99 12.00
N ASN A 138 9.76 -13.58 12.94
CA ASN A 138 9.33 -14.97 12.87
C ASN A 138 8.19 -15.18 11.87
N ASP A 139 7.48 -14.12 11.52
CA ASP A 139 6.39 -14.14 10.54
C ASP A 139 6.92 -14.08 9.09
N ILE A 140 8.23 -13.84 8.91
CA ILE A 140 8.87 -13.69 7.59
C ILE A 140 9.36 -15.04 7.07
N ASP A 141 8.74 -15.51 5.98
CA ASP A 141 9.14 -16.71 5.24
C ASP A 141 10.32 -16.40 4.31
N SER A 142 11.53 -16.67 4.79
CA SER A 142 12.76 -16.46 4.01
C SER A 142 12.85 -17.34 2.76
N SER A 143 12.18 -18.50 2.75
CA SER A 143 12.13 -19.37 1.57
C SER A 143 11.28 -18.76 0.45
N ALA A 144 10.16 -18.14 0.79
CA ALA A 144 9.33 -17.42 -0.16
C ALA A 144 10.08 -16.21 -0.75
N ILE A 145 10.81 -15.46 0.09
CA ILE A 145 11.62 -14.32 -0.36
C ILE A 145 12.71 -14.77 -1.35
N LYS A 146 13.49 -15.79 -1.02
CA LYS A 146 14.55 -16.32 -1.90
C LYS A 146 14.04 -16.85 -3.26
N LYS A 147 12.77 -17.22 -3.34
CA LYS A 147 12.11 -17.65 -4.58
C LYS A 147 11.50 -16.52 -5.38
N SER A 148 11.50 -15.30 -4.87
CA SER A 148 11.00 -14.11 -5.56
C SER A 148 12.15 -13.34 -6.20
N GLN A 149 11.88 -12.69 -7.33
CA GLN A 149 12.84 -11.80 -8.00
C GLN A 149 12.93 -10.42 -7.33
N LEU A 150 11.86 -10.04 -6.63
CA LEU A 150 11.74 -8.76 -5.97
C LEU A 150 10.78 -8.86 -4.79
N ILE A 151 11.08 -8.19 -3.69
CA ILE A 151 10.11 -7.94 -2.61
C ILE A 151 9.59 -6.51 -2.69
N PHE A 152 8.29 -6.32 -2.38
CA PHE A 152 7.66 -5.01 -2.33
C PHE A 152 7.15 -4.73 -0.92
N LEU A 153 7.71 -3.71 -0.27
CA LEU A 153 7.51 -3.37 1.13
C LEU A 153 6.54 -2.21 1.29
N GLU A 154 5.74 -2.24 2.36
CA GLU A 154 4.77 -1.22 2.72
C GLU A 154 5.30 -0.28 3.80
N GLY A 155 5.38 1.02 3.52
CA GLY A 155 5.82 2.02 4.47
C GLY A 155 4.97 2.10 5.73
N TYR A 156 3.66 1.88 5.64
CA TYR A 156 2.76 1.85 6.80
C TYR A 156 3.11 0.79 7.86
N LEU A 157 3.87 -0.25 7.51
CA LEU A 157 4.37 -1.23 8.46
C LEU A 157 5.57 -0.72 9.27
N TRP A 158 6.09 0.47 8.95
CA TRP A 158 7.29 1.00 9.57
C TRP A 158 6.99 1.63 10.94
N ASP A 159 6.44 0.85 11.85
CA ASP A 159 6.25 1.25 13.24
C ASP A 159 7.50 0.95 14.08
N GLU A 160 7.47 1.32 15.36
CA GLU A 160 8.57 1.01 16.28
C GLU A 160 8.62 -0.49 16.60
N GLY A 161 9.82 -0.98 16.84
CA GLY A 161 10.07 -2.34 17.34
C GLY A 161 10.07 -3.43 16.28
N GLU A 162 9.26 -4.45 16.45
CA GLU A 162 9.33 -5.71 15.70
C GLU A 162 9.09 -5.61 14.19
N PRO A 163 8.18 -4.76 13.68
CA PRO A 163 8.06 -4.55 12.23
C PRO A 163 9.37 -4.19 11.53
N LYS A 164 10.22 -3.38 12.17
CA LYS A 164 11.55 -3.05 11.64
C LYS A 164 12.46 -4.28 11.51
N LYS A 165 12.46 -5.18 12.52
CA LYS A 165 13.21 -6.43 12.46
C LYS A 165 12.71 -7.37 11.36
N ALA A 166 11.37 -7.41 11.15
CA ALA A 166 10.77 -8.15 10.04
C ALA A 166 11.28 -7.64 8.69
N PHE A 167 11.34 -6.32 8.51
CA PHE A 167 11.87 -5.70 7.30
C PHE A 167 13.36 -5.96 7.12
N ASP A 168 14.18 -5.78 8.16
CA ASP A 168 15.62 -6.08 8.10
C ASP A 168 15.87 -7.52 7.70
N LYS A 169 15.11 -8.46 8.27
CA LYS A 169 15.17 -9.87 7.88
C LYS A 169 14.75 -10.06 6.42
N ALA A 170 13.64 -9.50 5.99
CA ALA A 170 13.16 -9.63 4.62
C ALA A 170 14.18 -9.10 3.61
N ILE A 171 14.73 -7.91 3.85
CA ILE A 171 15.74 -7.27 3.01
C ILE A 171 17.01 -8.12 2.94
N SER A 172 17.41 -8.76 4.05
CA SER A 172 18.64 -9.58 4.09
C SER A 172 18.60 -10.84 3.21
N TYR A 173 17.41 -11.29 2.82
CA TYR A 173 17.20 -12.47 1.95
C TYR A 173 16.78 -12.12 0.52
N ALA A 174 16.49 -10.85 0.23
CA ALA A 174 15.98 -10.41 -1.07
C ALA A 174 17.11 -10.06 -2.04
N ASP A 175 16.92 -10.40 -3.32
CA ASP A 175 17.82 -9.97 -4.40
C ASP A 175 17.55 -8.50 -4.78
N LYS A 176 16.28 -8.09 -4.81
CA LYS A 176 15.85 -6.72 -5.08
C LYS A 176 14.74 -6.29 -4.13
N VAL A 177 14.77 -5.03 -3.74
CA VAL A 177 13.85 -4.45 -2.76
C VAL A 177 13.19 -3.20 -3.33
N ALA A 178 11.86 -3.24 -3.48
CA ALA A 178 11.04 -2.07 -3.72
C ALA A 178 10.28 -1.68 -2.44
N MET A 179 9.99 -0.40 -2.26
CA MET A 179 9.18 0.09 -1.14
C MET A 179 8.29 1.24 -1.58
N SER A 180 7.04 1.23 -1.12
CA SER A 180 6.16 2.40 -1.13
C SER A 180 6.33 3.21 0.15
N LEU A 181 6.48 4.53 0.05
CA LEU A 181 6.54 5.42 1.21
C LEU A 181 5.18 5.61 1.88
N SER A 182 4.12 5.20 1.21
CA SER A 182 2.73 5.05 1.67
C SER A 182 1.96 6.35 1.82
N ASP A 183 2.31 7.25 2.73
CA ASP A 183 1.75 8.60 2.83
C ASP A 183 2.71 9.61 3.48
N GLN A 184 2.36 10.88 3.38
CA GLN A 184 3.16 11.99 3.93
C GLN A 184 3.32 11.87 5.45
N PHE A 185 2.28 11.49 6.20
CA PHE A 185 2.36 11.39 7.67
C PHE A 185 3.25 10.22 8.10
N CYS A 186 3.25 9.13 7.35
CA CYS A 186 4.18 8.02 7.56
C CYS A 186 5.63 8.47 7.32
N VAL A 187 5.87 9.20 6.24
CA VAL A 187 7.18 9.79 5.93
C VAL A 187 7.64 10.72 7.05
N GLU A 188 6.78 11.63 7.52
CA GLU A 188 7.13 12.58 8.60
C GLU A 188 7.52 11.89 9.90
N ARG A 189 6.79 10.84 10.29
CA ARG A 189 7.10 10.06 11.49
C ARG A 189 8.41 9.30 11.41
N HIS A 190 8.77 8.82 10.23
CA HIS A 190 9.88 7.88 10.04
C HIS A 190 10.99 8.39 9.13
N LYS A 191 11.05 9.69 8.86
CA LYS A 191 11.97 10.35 7.93
C LYS A 191 13.43 9.85 8.00
N PRO A 192 14.10 9.85 9.18
CA PRO A 192 15.49 9.41 9.25
C PRO A 192 15.67 7.94 8.83
N HIS A 193 14.71 7.08 9.20
CA HIS A 193 14.74 5.67 8.85
C HIS A 193 14.49 5.47 7.35
N PHE A 194 13.51 6.16 6.77
CA PHE A 194 13.23 6.09 5.34
C PHE A 194 14.39 6.58 4.50
N LEU A 195 15.03 7.68 4.90
CA LEU A 195 16.25 8.16 4.24
C LEU A 195 17.39 7.13 4.29
N ASN A 196 17.56 6.46 5.42
CA ASN A 196 18.56 5.39 5.53
C ASN A 196 18.22 4.18 4.64
N LEU A 197 16.96 3.75 4.61
CA LEU A 197 16.51 2.67 3.71
C LEU A 197 16.75 3.02 2.25
N ILE A 198 16.29 4.19 1.83
CA ILE A 198 16.43 4.69 0.45
C ILE A 198 17.89 4.73 0.02
N LYS A 199 18.77 5.27 0.85
CA LYS A 199 20.20 5.37 0.51
C LYS A 199 20.91 4.03 0.47
N ASN A 200 20.57 3.09 1.36
CA ASN A 200 21.42 1.94 1.66
C ASN A 200 20.80 0.57 1.37
N LYS A 201 19.46 0.47 1.24
CA LYS A 201 18.77 -0.83 1.28
C LYS A 201 17.79 -1.06 0.12
N LEU A 202 17.24 0.00 -0.45
CA LEU A 202 16.21 -0.11 -1.50
C LEU A 202 16.85 -0.01 -2.89
N ASP A 203 16.25 -0.70 -3.86
CA ASP A 203 16.55 -0.58 -5.28
C ASP A 203 15.52 0.28 -6.00
N ILE A 204 14.25 0.21 -5.59
CA ILE A 204 13.13 0.93 -6.19
C ILE A 204 12.31 1.63 -5.10
N ILE A 205 12.05 2.90 -5.30
CA ILE A 205 11.24 3.73 -4.39
C ILE A 205 9.97 4.17 -5.11
N PHE A 206 8.81 3.89 -4.51
CA PHE A 206 7.53 4.45 -4.92
C PHE A 206 7.08 5.53 -3.95
N ALA A 207 6.76 6.69 -4.46
CA ALA A 207 6.25 7.80 -3.68
C ALA A 207 5.35 8.71 -4.52
N ASN A 208 4.59 9.58 -3.88
CA ASN A 208 4.02 10.74 -4.55
C ASN A 208 4.88 12.00 -4.36
N GLU A 209 4.53 13.08 -5.09
CA GLU A 209 5.26 14.36 -5.02
C GLU A 209 5.32 14.91 -3.58
N GLN A 210 4.24 14.78 -2.80
CA GLN A 210 4.16 15.27 -1.42
C GLN A 210 5.03 14.45 -0.46
N GLU A 211 5.03 13.13 -0.60
CA GLU A 211 5.86 12.23 0.19
C GLU A 211 7.34 12.51 0.00
N MET A 212 7.80 12.65 -1.26
CA MET A 212 9.20 12.97 -1.55
C MET A 212 9.56 14.38 -1.08
N THR A 213 8.68 15.36 -1.26
CA THR A 213 8.87 16.72 -0.78
C THR A 213 9.02 16.75 0.74
N SER A 214 8.16 16.03 1.47
CA SER A 214 8.23 15.92 2.92
C SER A 214 9.49 15.18 3.38
N LEU A 215 9.89 14.12 2.67
CA LEU A 215 11.06 13.30 3.00
C LEU A 215 12.35 14.14 3.07
N ILE A 216 12.57 15.00 2.09
CA ILE A 216 13.80 15.80 1.98
C ILE A 216 13.60 17.28 2.33
N GLU A 217 12.40 17.65 2.82
CA GLU A 217 12.03 19.05 3.16
C GLU A 217 12.22 20.02 1.99
N ALA A 218 11.97 19.54 0.78
CA ALA A 218 12.11 20.31 -0.43
C ALA A 218 11.06 21.45 -0.49
N LYS A 219 11.45 22.57 -1.06
CA LYS A 219 10.55 23.71 -1.34
C LYS A 219 9.99 23.65 -2.75
N ARG A 220 10.68 22.97 -3.66
CA ARG A 220 10.32 22.86 -5.08
C ARG A 220 10.60 21.45 -5.58
N PHE A 221 9.85 21.03 -6.58
CA PHE A 221 9.95 19.68 -7.14
C PHE A 221 11.30 19.40 -7.83
N ASP A 222 11.96 20.40 -8.37
CA ASP A 222 13.29 20.24 -8.96
C ASP A 222 14.36 19.79 -7.93
N GLU A 223 14.20 20.16 -6.67
CA GLU A 223 15.05 19.68 -5.58
C GLU A 223 14.85 18.17 -5.35
N VAL A 224 13.60 17.70 -5.44
CA VAL A 224 13.28 16.25 -5.40
C VAL A 224 13.92 15.51 -6.55
N VAL A 225 13.83 16.06 -7.77
CA VAL A 225 14.46 15.47 -8.98
C VAL A 225 15.98 15.40 -8.82
N ASN A 226 16.63 16.47 -8.35
CA ASN A 226 18.07 16.49 -8.15
C ASN A 226 18.52 15.49 -7.08
N PHE A 227 17.85 15.44 -5.93
CA PHE A 227 18.10 14.44 -4.90
C PHE A 227 17.96 13.01 -5.45
N SER A 228 16.89 12.74 -6.21
CA SER A 228 16.64 11.41 -6.77
C SER A 228 17.72 10.97 -7.77
N LYS A 229 18.28 11.91 -8.55
CA LYS A 229 19.40 11.64 -9.48
C LYS A 229 20.70 11.23 -8.77
N GLU A 230 20.88 11.67 -7.53
CA GLU A 230 22.09 11.37 -6.74
C GLU A 230 22.02 10.01 -6.03
N LEU A 231 20.80 9.40 -5.98
CA LEU A 231 20.60 8.15 -5.22
C LEU A 231 21.15 6.92 -5.92
N ASP A 232 21.39 6.94 -7.23
CA ASP A 232 21.70 5.75 -8.05
C ASP A 232 20.68 4.60 -7.82
N LYS A 233 19.40 4.97 -7.74
CA LYS A 233 18.25 4.10 -7.49
C LYS A 233 17.14 4.42 -8.49
N LEU A 234 16.21 3.49 -8.64
CA LEU A 234 15.00 3.74 -9.43
C LEU A 234 13.96 4.45 -8.56
N VAL A 235 13.71 5.72 -8.81
CA VAL A 235 12.73 6.52 -8.08
C VAL A 235 11.52 6.78 -8.95
N VAL A 236 10.35 6.31 -8.51
CA VAL A 236 9.07 6.38 -9.23
C VAL A 236 8.15 7.31 -8.46
N ILE A 237 7.79 8.45 -9.05
CA ILE A 237 7.03 9.50 -8.38
C ILE A 237 5.73 9.77 -9.12
N THR A 238 4.59 9.54 -8.46
CA THR A 238 3.28 9.95 -8.96
C THR A 238 3.01 11.41 -8.59
N ARG A 239 2.33 12.15 -9.49
CA ARG A 239 2.14 13.60 -9.37
C ARG A 239 0.68 14.03 -9.61
N GLY A 240 -0.25 13.11 -9.34
CA GLY A 240 -1.68 13.36 -9.57
C GLY A 240 -1.97 13.74 -11.02
N GLU A 241 -2.60 14.88 -11.22
CA GLU A 241 -2.95 15.40 -12.56
C GLU A 241 -1.73 15.74 -13.45
N LYS A 242 -0.54 15.79 -12.88
CA LYS A 242 0.72 16.02 -13.62
C LYS A 242 1.35 14.72 -14.13
N GLY A 243 0.66 13.56 -13.97
CA GLY A 243 1.16 12.27 -14.40
C GLY A 243 2.15 11.63 -13.45
N ALA A 244 3.18 11.01 -13.98
CA ALA A 244 4.22 10.35 -13.19
C ALA A 244 5.60 10.49 -13.84
N ILE A 245 6.64 10.39 -13.01
CA ILE A 245 8.04 10.50 -13.43
C ILE A 245 8.83 9.32 -12.85
N VAL A 246 9.75 8.79 -13.65
CA VAL A 246 10.77 7.83 -13.22
C VAL A 246 12.13 8.47 -13.36
N ILE A 247 12.94 8.37 -12.34
CA ILE A 247 14.32 8.82 -12.30
C ILE A 247 15.20 7.59 -12.12
N ASP A 248 16.05 7.31 -13.11
CA ASP A 248 17.01 6.20 -13.16
C ASP A 248 18.42 6.78 -13.33
N GLY A 249 19.10 7.06 -12.25
CA GLY A 249 20.32 7.83 -12.24
C GLY A 249 20.11 9.20 -12.87
N LYS A 250 20.77 9.49 -14.01
CA LYS A 250 20.63 10.76 -14.72
C LYS A 250 19.47 10.79 -15.73
N LYS A 251 18.88 9.64 -16.03
CA LYS A 251 17.77 9.54 -16.99
C LYS A 251 16.45 9.86 -16.31
N ILE A 252 15.58 10.54 -17.04
CA ILE A 252 14.24 10.89 -16.62
C ILE A 252 13.27 10.39 -17.67
N PHE A 253 12.21 9.73 -17.24
CA PHE A 253 11.09 9.30 -18.07
C PHE A 253 9.81 9.87 -17.46
N GLU A 254 8.90 10.34 -18.29
CA GLU A 254 7.65 10.97 -17.84
C GLU A 254 6.46 10.33 -18.56
N SER A 255 5.34 10.25 -17.89
CA SER A 255 4.06 9.90 -18.48
C SER A 255 3.02 10.97 -18.18
N GLU A 256 2.19 11.26 -19.18
CA GLU A 256 0.98 12.06 -18.97
C GLU A 256 -0.14 11.20 -18.40
N ILE A 257 -1.15 11.85 -17.82
CA ILE A 257 -2.39 11.20 -17.42
C ILE A 257 -3.26 10.86 -18.62
N GLN A 258 -4.16 9.89 -18.44
CA GLN A 258 -5.27 9.70 -19.36
C GLN A 258 -6.29 10.83 -19.18
N LYS A 259 -6.79 11.37 -20.29
CA LYS A 259 -7.77 12.46 -20.32
C LYS A 259 -9.20 11.92 -20.26
N ASN A 260 -10.14 12.77 -19.83
CA ASN A 260 -11.59 12.47 -19.84
C ASN A 260 -11.98 11.26 -18.96
N LEU A 261 -11.34 11.10 -17.80
CA LEU A 261 -11.69 10.05 -16.83
C LEU A 261 -12.94 10.46 -16.02
N ASN A 262 -13.83 9.50 -15.80
CA ASN A 262 -14.95 9.65 -14.88
C ASN A 262 -14.50 9.24 -13.47
N ILE A 263 -13.85 10.16 -12.75
CA ILE A 263 -13.29 9.89 -11.42
C ILE A 263 -14.43 9.69 -10.42
N LYS A 264 -14.42 8.52 -9.75
CA LYS A 264 -15.37 8.17 -8.68
C LYS A 264 -14.69 8.05 -7.32
N ASP A 265 -13.45 7.58 -7.29
CA ASP A 265 -12.74 7.28 -6.05
C ASP A 265 -11.23 7.21 -6.32
N LEU A 266 -10.44 7.97 -5.57
CA LEU A 266 -8.98 7.98 -5.74
C LEU A 266 -8.27 6.89 -4.93
N THR A 267 -9.02 6.11 -4.13
CA THR A 267 -8.46 5.03 -3.30
C THR A 267 -7.78 3.97 -4.17
N GLY A 268 -6.54 3.64 -3.82
CA GLY A 268 -5.76 2.63 -4.54
C GLY A 268 -5.11 3.11 -5.84
N ALA A 269 -5.21 4.40 -6.20
CA ALA A 269 -4.56 4.92 -7.40
C ALA A 269 -3.05 4.67 -7.39
N GLY A 270 -2.38 4.97 -6.27
CA GLY A 270 -0.96 4.70 -6.08
C GLY A 270 -0.64 3.21 -6.06
N ASP A 271 -1.50 2.40 -5.41
CA ASP A 271 -1.32 0.95 -5.32
C ASP A 271 -1.37 0.29 -6.71
N LEU A 272 -2.36 0.66 -7.51
CA LEU A 272 -2.53 0.12 -8.86
C LEU A 272 -1.53 0.70 -9.86
N PHE A 273 -1.09 1.96 -9.66
CA PHE A 273 0.04 2.49 -10.41
C PHE A 273 1.30 1.65 -10.16
N ALA A 274 1.63 1.36 -8.89
CA ALA A 274 2.76 0.51 -8.55
C ALA A 274 2.61 -0.90 -9.14
N ALA A 275 1.40 -1.48 -9.12
CA ALA A 275 1.12 -2.78 -9.74
C ALA A 275 1.44 -2.79 -11.24
N GLY A 276 0.92 -1.83 -12.00
CA GLY A 276 1.18 -1.73 -13.44
C GLY A 276 2.64 -1.48 -13.76
N PHE A 277 3.29 -0.59 -13.02
CA PHE A 277 4.71 -0.30 -13.18
C PHE A 277 5.58 -1.52 -12.89
N LEU A 278 5.39 -2.17 -11.74
CA LEU A 278 6.14 -3.36 -11.33
C LEU A 278 5.90 -4.54 -12.29
N HIS A 279 4.68 -4.73 -12.79
CA HIS A 279 4.40 -5.71 -13.84
C HIS A 279 5.29 -5.47 -15.07
N GLY A 280 5.39 -4.23 -15.55
CA GLY A 280 6.30 -3.90 -16.66
C GLY A 280 7.76 -4.17 -16.32
N TYR A 281 8.20 -3.72 -15.16
CA TYR A 281 9.58 -3.84 -14.69
C TYR A 281 10.06 -5.29 -14.57
N ILE A 282 9.31 -6.16 -13.89
CA ILE A 282 9.68 -7.57 -13.71
C ILE A 282 9.58 -8.39 -15.01
N ASN A 283 8.91 -7.88 -16.03
CA ASN A 283 8.85 -8.44 -17.37
C ASN A 283 9.85 -7.79 -18.34
N ASN A 284 10.79 -6.99 -17.82
CA ASN A 284 11.87 -6.32 -18.57
C ASN A 284 11.38 -5.42 -19.72
N LEU A 285 10.26 -4.74 -19.51
CA LEU A 285 9.76 -3.74 -20.47
C LEU A 285 10.52 -2.41 -20.28
N SER A 286 10.47 -1.52 -21.28
CA SER A 286 11.08 -0.20 -21.15
C SER A 286 10.41 0.66 -20.07
N MET A 287 11.12 1.67 -19.55
CA MET A 287 10.57 2.53 -18.48
C MET A 287 9.34 3.29 -18.94
N GLU A 288 9.26 3.68 -20.21
CA GLU A 288 8.08 4.32 -20.80
C GLU A 288 6.87 3.38 -20.76
N ILE A 289 7.08 2.10 -21.09
CA ILE A 289 6.00 1.09 -21.03
C ILE A 289 5.62 0.81 -19.59
N CYS A 290 6.57 0.74 -18.65
CA CYS A 290 6.28 0.59 -17.23
C CYS A 290 5.41 1.75 -16.71
N LEU A 291 5.76 3.00 -17.03
CA LEU A 291 4.98 4.18 -16.70
C LEU A 291 3.56 4.13 -17.31
N THR A 292 3.47 3.78 -18.59
CA THR A 292 2.17 3.64 -19.29
C THR A 292 1.27 2.63 -18.58
N LYS A 293 1.80 1.44 -18.25
CA LYS A 293 1.05 0.40 -17.53
C LYS A 293 0.62 0.86 -16.13
N GLY A 294 1.49 1.57 -15.40
CA GLY A 294 1.14 2.18 -14.12
C GLY A 294 -0.01 3.16 -14.25
N THR A 295 0.09 4.08 -15.20
CA THR A 295 -0.95 5.08 -15.47
C THR A 295 -2.28 4.44 -15.91
N GLU A 296 -2.24 3.40 -16.74
CA GLU A 296 -3.43 2.65 -17.16
C GLU A 296 -4.15 2.00 -15.98
N MET A 297 -3.42 1.33 -15.09
CA MET A 297 -3.99 0.67 -13.92
C MET A 297 -4.57 1.67 -12.93
N ALA A 298 -3.85 2.77 -12.65
CA ALA A 298 -4.35 3.86 -11.83
C ALA A 298 -5.61 4.49 -12.42
N SER A 299 -5.61 4.77 -13.73
CA SER A 299 -6.76 5.34 -14.43
C SER A 299 -8.00 4.44 -14.40
N LYS A 300 -7.81 3.11 -14.44
CA LYS A 300 -8.93 2.15 -14.33
C LYS A 300 -9.53 2.16 -12.93
N VAL A 301 -8.70 2.08 -11.89
CA VAL A 301 -9.21 1.96 -10.51
C VAL A 301 -9.93 3.21 -10.05
N ILE A 302 -9.49 4.41 -10.42
CA ILE A 302 -10.14 5.65 -9.97
C ILE A 302 -11.53 5.89 -10.61
N GLN A 303 -11.91 5.13 -11.62
CA GLN A 303 -13.24 5.21 -12.25
C GLN A 303 -14.27 4.26 -11.62
N GLN A 304 -13.89 3.55 -10.58
CA GLN A 304 -14.78 2.70 -9.79
C GLN A 304 -14.60 2.94 -8.29
N ILE A 305 -15.42 2.28 -7.49
CA ILE A 305 -15.39 2.41 -6.04
C ILE A 305 -14.52 1.32 -5.43
N GLY A 306 -13.49 1.70 -4.68
CA GLY A 306 -12.56 0.80 -3.99
C GLY A 306 -11.18 0.73 -4.65
N ALA A 307 -10.24 0.09 -3.96
CA ALA A 307 -8.83 0.07 -4.32
C ALA A 307 -8.42 -1.08 -5.27
N ARG A 308 -9.37 -1.84 -5.83
CA ARG A 308 -9.10 -3.01 -6.70
C ARG A 308 -9.99 -2.99 -7.94
N LEU A 309 -9.50 -3.57 -9.02
CA LEU A 309 -10.25 -3.72 -10.28
C LEU A 309 -11.24 -4.89 -10.22
#